data_eca3fa718bab8891eb637cda34e63265
#
_entry.id   eca3fa718bab8891eb637cda34e63265
#
_cell.length_a   1.000
_cell.length_b   1.000
_cell.length_c   1.000
_cell.angle_alpha   90.00
_cell.angle_beta   90.00
_cell.angle_gamma   90.00
#
_symmetry.space_group_name_H-M   'P 1'
#
loop_
_entity.id
_entity.type
_entity.pdbx_description
1 polymer ?
#
loop_
_entity_poly.entity_id
_entity_poly.type
_entity_poly.pdbx_seq_one_letter_code
_entity_poly.pdbx_strand_id
1 'polypeptide(L)'
;MIKSIFSKINKFVSDVIDKITHKEPWYKYYDKGGKIDYPDLTIYELIAKTAETYPNNYAYEYYGKKVTYRDFLIKIKKTASSLLELGVKEGDRVTVCMPNTPVAVITFYAINMIGATASMIH
;
A
#
# COMPACT_ATOMS: atom_id res chain seq x y z
N MET A 1 -24.21 -31.96 4.39
CA MET A 1 -24.62 -31.57 5.75
C MET A 1 -23.42 -31.45 6.73
N ILE A 2 -22.58 -32.48 6.90
CA ILE A 2 -21.43 -32.50 7.84
C ILE A 2 -20.39 -31.40 7.55
N LYS A 3 -19.99 -31.18 6.27
CA LYS A 3 -19.04 -30.12 5.88
C LYS A 3 -19.51 -28.70 6.24
N SER A 4 -20.82 -28.44 6.15
CA SER A 4 -21.43 -27.16 6.52
C SER A 4 -21.40 -26.91 8.05
N ILE A 5 -21.57 -27.97 8.83
CA ILE A 5 -21.50 -27.90 10.30
C ILE A 5 -20.05 -27.66 10.73
N PHE A 6 -19.08 -28.35 10.16
CA PHE A 6 -17.65 -28.15 10.44
C PHE A 6 -17.19 -26.73 10.10
N SER A 7 -17.63 -26.18 8.98
CA SER A 7 -17.32 -24.78 8.60
C SER A 7 -17.89 -23.78 9.59
N LYS A 8 -19.12 -23.98 10.09
CA LYS A 8 -19.73 -23.12 11.12
C LYS A 8 -19.03 -23.21 12.46
N ILE A 9 -18.62 -24.43 12.85
CA ILE A 9 -17.87 -24.65 14.10
C ILE A 9 -16.50 -23.99 14.04
N ASN A 10 -15.75 -24.16 12.94
CA ASN A 10 -14.44 -23.53 12.77
C ASN A 10 -14.54 -21.99 12.77
N LYS A 11 -15.56 -21.43 12.13
CA LYS A 11 -15.80 -19.99 12.17
C LYS A 11 -16.13 -19.50 13.58
N PHE A 12 -16.99 -20.21 14.32
CA PHE A 12 -17.33 -19.88 15.70
C PHE A 12 -16.11 -19.95 16.63
N VAL A 13 -15.29 -21.01 16.49
CA VAL A 13 -14.05 -21.17 17.26
C VAL A 13 -13.06 -20.06 16.94
N SER A 14 -12.88 -19.70 15.65
CA SER A 14 -12.06 -18.56 15.25
C SER A 14 -12.56 -17.26 15.85
N ASP A 15 -13.87 -16.97 15.77
CA ASP A 15 -14.48 -15.75 16.32
C ASP A 15 -14.34 -15.67 17.86
N VAL A 16 -14.36 -16.83 18.55
CA VAL A 16 -14.15 -16.90 20.02
C VAL A 16 -12.68 -16.69 20.38
N ILE A 17 -11.77 -17.31 19.61
CA ILE A 17 -10.32 -17.13 19.81
C ILE A 17 -9.95 -15.67 19.57
N ASP A 18 -10.44 -15.04 18.49
CA ASP A 18 -10.22 -13.64 18.21
C ASP A 18 -10.74 -12.72 19.32
N LYS A 19 -11.90 -13.03 19.90
CA LYS A 19 -12.45 -12.29 21.04
C LYS A 19 -11.62 -12.40 22.32
N ILE A 20 -10.94 -13.53 22.53
CA ILE A 20 -10.14 -13.80 23.74
C ILE A 20 -8.72 -13.27 23.59
N THR A 21 -8.11 -13.42 22.40
CA THR A 21 -6.71 -13.09 22.14
C THR A 21 -6.49 -11.64 21.71
N HIS A 22 -7.49 -10.99 21.10
CA HIS A 22 -7.39 -9.62 20.59
C HIS A 22 -8.21 -8.61 21.39
N LYS A 23 -8.20 -8.71 22.73
CA LYS A 23 -8.65 -7.60 23.59
C LYS A 23 -7.58 -6.48 23.63
N GLU A 24 -7.20 -5.99 22.48
CA GLU A 24 -6.37 -4.80 22.37
C GLU A 24 -7.15 -3.61 22.97
N PRO A 25 -6.64 -2.93 24.01
CA PRO A 25 -7.41 -1.91 24.75
C PRO A 25 -7.93 -0.76 23.90
N TRP A 26 -7.30 -0.53 22.75
CA TRP A 26 -7.65 0.53 21.82
C TRP A 26 -8.85 0.21 20.92
N TYR A 27 -9.24 -1.05 20.71
CA TYR A 27 -10.41 -1.40 19.88
C TYR A 27 -11.73 -0.77 20.37
N LYS A 28 -11.84 -0.48 21.67
CA LYS A 28 -13.01 0.19 22.23
C LYS A 28 -13.21 1.64 21.71
N TYR A 29 -12.17 2.23 21.12
CA TYR A 29 -12.21 3.59 20.60
C TYR A 29 -12.53 3.64 19.09
N TYR A 30 -12.69 2.50 18.42
CA TYR A 30 -13.06 2.43 17.01
C TYR A 30 -14.55 2.18 16.85
N ASP A 31 -15.25 3.03 16.07
CA ASP A 31 -16.71 3.02 15.89
C ASP A 31 -17.27 1.70 15.32
N LYS A 32 -16.46 0.85 14.71
CA LYS A 32 -16.86 -0.41 14.07
C LYS A 32 -16.21 -1.66 14.71
N GLY A 33 -15.96 -1.64 16.01
CA GLY A 33 -15.38 -2.79 16.71
C GLY A 33 -13.96 -3.15 16.24
N GLY A 34 -13.24 -2.20 15.64
CA GLY A 34 -11.83 -2.34 15.30
C GLY A 34 -11.51 -3.18 14.05
N LYS A 35 -12.50 -3.70 13.33
CA LYS A 35 -12.28 -4.41 12.08
C LYS A 35 -12.09 -3.40 10.94
N ILE A 36 -10.85 -3.23 10.53
CA ILE A 36 -10.49 -2.50 9.31
C ILE A 36 -10.33 -3.55 8.21
N ASP A 37 -11.13 -3.45 7.15
CA ASP A 37 -10.93 -4.24 5.94
C ASP A 37 -9.72 -3.67 5.19
N TYR A 38 -8.59 -4.34 5.32
CA TYR A 38 -7.41 -4.00 4.52
C TYR A 38 -7.56 -4.62 3.13
N PRO A 39 -7.44 -3.83 2.06
CA PRO A 39 -7.42 -4.38 0.71
C PRO A 39 -6.16 -5.24 0.53
N ASP A 40 -6.31 -6.40 -0.09
CA ASP A 40 -5.18 -7.27 -0.47
C ASP A 40 -4.49 -6.70 -1.73
N LEU A 41 -3.86 -5.55 -1.55
CA LEU A 41 -3.20 -4.78 -2.60
C LEU A 41 -1.88 -4.21 -2.07
N THR A 42 -0.89 -4.14 -2.95
CA THR A 42 0.34 -3.39 -2.66
C THR A 42 0.05 -1.88 -2.60
N ILE A 43 0.96 -1.13 -1.98
CA ILE A 43 0.86 0.35 -1.93
C ILE A 43 0.85 0.95 -3.34
N TYR A 44 1.60 0.37 -4.29
CA TYR A 44 1.57 0.78 -5.69
C TYR A 44 0.20 0.54 -6.34
N GLU A 45 -0.40 -0.63 -6.12
CA GLU A 45 -1.71 -0.96 -6.69
C GLU A 45 -2.82 -0.04 -6.15
N LEU A 46 -2.74 0.38 -4.89
CA LEU A 46 -3.66 1.38 -4.33
C LEU A 46 -3.58 2.71 -5.07
N ILE A 47 -2.37 3.20 -5.36
CA ILE A 47 -2.18 4.45 -6.13
C ILE A 47 -2.62 4.26 -7.58
N ALA A 48 -2.33 3.12 -8.21
CA ALA A 48 -2.77 2.83 -9.58
C ALA A 48 -4.30 2.83 -9.68
N LYS A 49 -5.00 2.17 -8.77
CA LYS A 49 -6.46 2.16 -8.68
C LYS A 49 -7.04 3.56 -8.45
N THR A 50 -6.40 4.37 -7.61
CA THR A 50 -6.80 5.77 -7.38
C THR A 50 -6.64 6.59 -8.65
N ALA A 51 -5.54 6.40 -9.39
CA ALA A 51 -5.28 7.09 -10.65
C ALA A 51 -6.25 6.70 -11.77
N GLU A 52 -6.74 5.47 -11.77
CA GLU A 52 -7.80 5.01 -12.68
C GLU A 52 -9.15 5.66 -12.34
N THR A 53 -9.47 5.75 -11.05
CA THR A 53 -10.77 6.28 -10.60
C THR A 53 -10.83 7.80 -10.69
N TYR A 54 -9.72 8.49 -10.36
CA TYR A 54 -9.63 9.95 -10.25
C TYR A 54 -8.43 10.54 -10.99
N PRO A 55 -8.27 10.29 -12.32
CA PRO A 55 -7.06 10.62 -13.07
C PRO A 55 -6.72 12.12 -13.09
N ASN A 56 -7.75 12.97 -13.03
CA ASN A 56 -7.59 14.42 -13.15
C ASN A 56 -7.48 15.14 -11.80
N ASN A 57 -7.70 14.43 -10.68
CA ASN A 57 -7.51 14.99 -9.34
C ASN A 57 -6.02 15.18 -9.06
N TYR A 58 -5.69 16.15 -8.22
CA TYR A 58 -4.31 16.40 -7.85
C TYR A 58 -3.82 15.35 -6.85
N ALA A 59 -2.72 14.69 -7.20
CA ALA A 59 -2.03 13.73 -6.32
C ALA A 59 -1.18 14.46 -5.29
N TYR A 60 -0.52 15.55 -5.69
CA TYR A 60 0.26 16.40 -4.80
C TYR A 60 0.45 17.80 -5.39
N GLU A 61 0.83 18.72 -4.50
CA GLU A 61 1.32 20.06 -4.84
C GLU A 61 2.70 20.26 -4.20
N TYR A 62 3.62 20.83 -4.96
CA TYR A 62 4.98 21.12 -4.48
C TYR A 62 5.45 22.44 -5.07
N TYR A 63 5.74 23.42 -4.21
CA TYR A 63 6.10 24.80 -4.59
C TYR A 63 5.14 25.40 -5.65
N GLY A 64 3.84 25.27 -5.45
CA GLY A 64 2.81 25.79 -6.33
C GLY A 64 2.58 24.97 -7.61
N LYS A 65 3.38 23.94 -7.87
CA LYS A 65 3.17 23.03 -9.01
C LYS A 65 2.29 21.86 -8.60
N LYS A 66 1.10 21.78 -9.20
CA LYS A 66 0.15 20.71 -9.00
C LYS A 66 0.39 19.59 -10.01
N VAL A 67 0.32 18.35 -9.57
CA VAL A 67 0.49 17.16 -10.40
C VAL A 67 -0.73 16.26 -10.20
N THR A 68 -1.34 15.83 -11.32
CA THR A 68 -2.49 14.93 -11.30
C THR A 68 -2.09 13.50 -10.98
N TYR A 69 -3.06 12.66 -10.56
CA TYR A 69 -2.81 11.23 -10.35
C TYR A 69 -2.35 10.53 -11.64
N ARG A 70 -2.88 10.94 -12.79
CA ARG A 70 -2.42 10.45 -14.10
C ARG A 70 -0.95 10.71 -14.32
N ASP A 71 -0.52 11.97 -14.17
CA ASP A 71 0.87 12.36 -14.38
C ASP A 71 1.80 11.76 -13.35
N PHE A 72 1.33 11.64 -12.11
CA PHE A 72 2.06 10.98 -11.04
C PHE A 72 2.34 9.51 -11.37
N LEU A 73 1.32 8.77 -11.84
CA LEU A 73 1.47 7.37 -12.24
C LEU A 73 2.43 7.21 -13.42
N ILE A 74 2.40 8.13 -14.40
CA ILE A 74 3.35 8.13 -15.52
C ILE A 74 4.79 8.29 -15.00
N LYS A 75 5.01 9.23 -14.06
CA LYS A 75 6.33 9.44 -13.46
C LYS A 75 6.81 8.21 -12.69
N ILE A 76 5.95 7.55 -11.91
CA ILE A 76 6.28 6.32 -11.20
C ILE A 76 6.71 5.24 -12.19
N LYS A 77 5.93 5.00 -13.26
CA LYS A 77 6.24 3.98 -14.28
C LYS A 77 7.57 4.25 -14.99
N LYS A 78 7.85 5.50 -15.34
CA LYS A 78 9.13 5.88 -15.95
C LYS A 78 10.31 5.62 -15.02
N THR A 79 10.17 5.99 -13.75
CA THR A 79 11.22 5.76 -12.75
C THR A 79 11.43 4.26 -12.50
N ALA A 80 10.37 3.46 -12.47
CA ALA A 80 10.45 2.01 -12.35
C ALA A 80 11.21 1.38 -13.54
N SER A 81 10.91 1.82 -14.79
CA SER A 81 11.65 1.37 -15.98
C SER A 81 13.14 1.69 -15.87
N SER A 82 13.50 2.90 -15.44
CA SER A 82 14.91 3.28 -15.27
C SER A 82 15.61 2.46 -14.18
N LEU A 83 14.91 2.13 -13.07
CA LEU A 83 15.47 1.27 -12.04
C LEU A 83 15.68 -0.17 -12.52
N LEU A 84 14.76 -0.70 -13.34
CA LEU A 84 14.91 -2.02 -13.98
C LEU A 84 16.11 -2.03 -14.94
N GLU A 85 16.32 -0.97 -15.73
CA GLU A 85 17.49 -0.81 -16.61
C GLU A 85 18.81 -0.77 -15.82
N LEU A 86 18.79 -0.21 -14.60
CA LEU A 86 19.93 -0.23 -13.66
C LEU A 86 20.13 -1.59 -12.99
N GLY A 87 19.27 -2.58 -13.27
CA GLY A 87 19.39 -3.93 -12.77
C GLY A 87 18.66 -4.23 -11.46
N VAL A 88 17.83 -3.31 -10.96
CA VAL A 88 16.98 -3.56 -9.78
C VAL A 88 15.94 -4.63 -10.11
N LYS A 89 15.78 -5.61 -9.22
CA LYS A 89 14.87 -6.75 -9.39
C LYS A 89 13.91 -6.88 -8.22
N GLU A 90 12.88 -7.68 -8.39
CA GLU A 90 11.99 -8.10 -7.31
C GLU A 90 12.81 -8.71 -6.14
N GLY A 91 12.46 -8.34 -4.92
CA GLY A 91 13.13 -8.78 -3.70
C GLY A 91 14.41 -8.00 -3.33
N ASP A 92 14.92 -7.14 -4.22
CA ASP A 92 16.07 -6.29 -3.92
C ASP A 92 15.74 -5.25 -2.84
N ARG A 93 16.80 -4.72 -2.21
CA ARG A 93 16.70 -3.59 -1.27
C ARG A 93 17.38 -2.38 -1.88
N VAL A 94 16.59 -1.32 -2.11
CA VAL A 94 17.07 -0.07 -2.68
C VAL A 94 17.06 1.01 -1.61
N THR A 95 18.24 1.55 -1.31
CA THR A 95 18.36 2.66 -0.37
C THR A 95 18.03 3.98 -1.06
N VAL A 96 17.07 4.70 -0.51
CA VAL A 96 16.65 6.02 -0.97
C VAL A 96 17.08 7.07 0.05
N CYS A 97 18.15 7.79 -0.26
CA CYS A 97 18.69 8.88 0.57
C CYS A 97 18.38 10.21 -0.10
N MET A 98 17.20 10.73 0.15
CA MET A 98 16.70 11.97 -0.45
C MET A 98 15.90 12.79 0.57
N PRO A 99 15.88 14.12 0.47
CA PRO A 99 14.97 14.95 1.25
C PRO A 99 13.51 14.66 0.87
N ASN A 100 12.55 15.09 1.70
CA ASN A 100 11.12 14.93 1.49
C ASN A 100 10.66 15.75 0.27
N THR A 101 10.83 15.20 -0.91
CA THR A 101 10.50 15.78 -2.21
C THR A 101 9.59 14.85 -3.00
N PRO A 102 8.88 15.35 -4.01
CA PRO A 102 8.12 14.50 -4.93
C PRO A 102 8.96 13.39 -5.58
N VAL A 103 10.24 13.63 -5.83
CA VAL A 103 11.14 12.62 -6.40
C VAL A 103 11.33 11.44 -5.46
N ALA A 104 11.51 11.68 -4.16
CA ALA A 104 11.61 10.61 -3.16
C ALA A 104 10.33 9.75 -3.12
N VAL A 105 9.16 10.40 -3.17
CA VAL A 105 7.85 9.72 -3.19
C VAL A 105 7.66 8.91 -4.47
N ILE A 106 7.99 9.48 -5.64
CA ILE A 106 7.94 8.77 -6.93
C ILE A 106 8.84 7.54 -6.90
N THR A 107 10.08 7.71 -6.41
CA THR A 107 11.05 6.61 -6.31
C THR A 107 10.57 5.50 -5.37
N PHE A 108 9.98 5.85 -4.22
CA PHE A 108 9.38 4.90 -3.30
C PHE A 108 8.31 4.02 -3.99
N TYR A 109 7.35 4.64 -4.68
CA TYR A 109 6.32 3.89 -5.41
C TYR A 109 6.88 3.10 -6.60
N ALA A 110 7.92 3.62 -7.27
CA ALA A 110 8.58 2.91 -8.36
C ALA A 110 9.28 1.64 -7.89
N ILE A 111 9.98 1.69 -6.74
CA ILE A 111 10.60 0.53 -6.10
C ILE A 111 9.53 -0.49 -5.70
N ASN A 112 8.42 -0.04 -5.10
CA ASN A 112 7.31 -0.92 -4.74
C ASN A 112 6.65 -1.56 -5.97
N MET A 113 6.52 -0.83 -7.07
CA MET A 113 6.00 -1.35 -8.34
C MET A 113 6.84 -2.52 -8.89
N ILE A 114 8.16 -2.49 -8.69
CA ILE A 114 9.09 -3.55 -9.13
C ILE A 114 8.99 -4.80 -8.21
N GLY A 115 8.41 -4.67 -7.02
CA GLY A 115 8.44 -5.71 -5.98
C GLY A 115 9.72 -5.68 -5.14
N ALA A 116 10.48 -4.58 -5.20
CA ALA A 116 11.66 -4.35 -4.37
C ALA A 116 11.30 -3.63 -3.06
N THR A 117 12.20 -3.66 -2.09
CA THR A 117 12.04 -3.01 -0.79
C THR A 117 12.74 -1.65 -0.79
N ALA A 118 12.00 -0.58 -0.53
CA ALA A 118 12.56 0.76 -0.34
C ALA A 118 13.07 0.93 1.11
N SER A 119 14.36 1.19 1.26
CA SER A 119 14.98 1.56 2.53
C SER A 119 15.18 3.08 2.56
N MET A 120 14.26 3.78 3.23
CA MET A 120 14.28 5.26 3.30
C MET A 120 15.25 5.72 4.37
N ILE A 121 16.22 6.56 3.98
CA ILE A 121 17.18 7.19 4.89
C ILE A 121 16.96 8.69 4.84
N HIS A 122 16.90 9.26 6.02
CA HIS A 122 16.74 10.72 6.17
C HIS A 122 18.09 11.38 6.29
#